data_0cbec8c8b2f0b24f9cc1b1103525b4b2
#
_entry.id   0cbec8c8b2f0b24f9cc1b1103525b4b2
#
_cell.length_a   1.000
_cell.length_b   1.000
_cell.length_c   1.000
_cell.angle_alpha   90.00
_cell.angle_beta   90.00
_cell.angle_gamma   90.00
#
_symmetry.space_group_name_H-M   'P 1'
#
loop_
_entity.id
_entity.type
_entity.pdbx_description
1 polymer ?
#
loop_
_entity_poly.entity_id
_entity_poly.type
_entity_poly.pdbx_seq_one_letter_code
_entity_poly.pdbx_strand_id
1 'polypeptide(L)'
;MINLYSDTQTVPTESMRKAIAQAEVGDEHSRSDPTTLLLENKVAELLGKEEAVFLPSGTMCNLIGVAINTSPGDVVMLESNAVSYTHLTLPTT
;
A
#
# COMPACT_ATOMS: atom_id res chain seq x y z
N MET A 1 -11.50 -9.38 -23.55
CA MET A 1 -11.10 -10.54 -22.74
C MET A 1 -10.90 -10.10 -21.29
N ILE A 2 -11.42 -10.85 -20.34
CA ILE A 2 -11.22 -10.60 -18.92
C ILE A 2 -9.90 -11.26 -18.50
N ASN A 3 -8.96 -10.46 -17.98
CA ASN A 3 -7.67 -10.94 -17.52
C ASN A 3 -7.65 -10.95 -15.98
N LEU A 4 -7.57 -12.15 -15.42
CA LEU A 4 -7.49 -12.36 -13.96
C LEU A 4 -6.14 -12.90 -13.52
N TYR A 5 -5.11 -12.73 -14.34
CA TYR A 5 -3.77 -13.23 -14.04
C TYR A 5 -3.15 -12.53 -12.81
N SER A 6 -3.13 -11.22 -12.83
CA SER A 6 -2.58 -10.42 -11.72
C SER A 6 -3.09 -8.98 -11.80
N ASP A 7 -3.31 -8.37 -10.64
CA ASP A 7 -3.62 -6.94 -10.52
C ASP A 7 -2.50 -6.06 -11.11
N THR A 8 -1.26 -6.53 -11.07
CA THR A 8 -0.11 -5.81 -11.63
C THR A 8 -0.19 -5.61 -13.14
N GLN A 9 -1.05 -6.32 -13.83
CA GLN A 9 -1.28 -6.16 -15.28
C GLN A 9 -2.34 -5.12 -15.60
N THR A 10 -2.99 -4.55 -14.61
CA THR A 10 -3.95 -3.47 -14.83
C THR A 10 -3.24 -2.18 -15.23
N VAL A 11 -3.91 -1.39 -16.05
CA VAL A 11 -3.39 -0.09 -16.48
C VAL A 11 -4.39 1.01 -16.11
N PRO A 12 -3.93 2.24 -15.86
CA PRO A 12 -4.84 3.33 -15.55
C PRO A 12 -5.69 3.69 -16.76
N THR A 13 -6.93 4.07 -16.50
CA THR A 13 -7.84 4.60 -17.53
C THR A 13 -7.36 5.99 -17.98
N GLU A 14 -7.94 6.50 -19.07
CA GLU A 14 -7.63 7.85 -19.54
C GLU A 14 -7.95 8.92 -18.48
N SER A 15 -9.09 8.78 -17.79
CA SER A 15 -9.45 9.70 -16.71
C SER A 15 -8.50 9.63 -15.52
N MET A 16 -8.02 8.45 -15.17
CA MET A 16 -6.98 8.28 -14.14
C MET A 16 -5.68 8.97 -14.54
N ARG A 17 -5.26 8.81 -15.79
CA ARG A 17 -4.04 9.45 -16.30
C ARG A 17 -4.16 10.98 -16.29
N LYS A 18 -5.33 11.52 -16.62
CA LYS A 18 -5.61 12.95 -16.49
C LYS A 18 -5.53 13.42 -15.05
N ALA A 19 -6.15 12.67 -14.13
CA ALA A 19 -6.10 12.99 -12.70
C ALA A 19 -4.66 13.01 -12.16
N ILE A 20 -3.83 12.05 -12.58
CA ILE A 20 -2.41 12.01 -12.21
C ILE A 20 -1.67 13.25 -12.71
N ALA A 21 -1.89 13.62 -13.97
CA ALA A 21 -1.21 14.77 -14.58
C ALA A 21 -1.63 16.12 -13.97
N GLN A 22 -2.85 16.22 -13.46
CA GLN A 22 -3.43 17.45 -12.92
C GLN A 22 -3.43 17.50 -11.39
N ALA A 23 -2.95 16.45 -10.71
CA ALA A 23 -2.96 16.39 -9.27
C ALA A 23 -2.12 17.50 -8.64
N GLU A 24 -2.67 18.14 -7.64
CA GLU A 24 -1.90 19.05 -6.80
C GLU A 24 -0.89 18.24 -5.97
N VAL A 25 0.33 18.74 -5.91
CA VAL A 25 1.41 18.08 -5.21
C VAL A 25 2.05 19.01 -4.18
N GLY A 26 2.66 18.43 -3.19
CA GLY A 26 3.33 19.16 -2.12
C GLY A 26 4.42 18.31 -1.50
N ASP A 27 4.98 18.80 -0.40
CA ASP A 27 6.05 18.11 0.31
C ASP A 27 5.49 17.02 1.23
N GLU A 28 5.73 15.77 0.87
CA GLU A 28 5.28 14.62 1.69
C GLU A 28 6.02 14.55 3.03
N HIS A 29 7.26 15.01 3.10
CA HIS A 29 8.01 15.02 4.35
C HIS A 29 7.32 15.88 5.43
N SER A 30 6.78 17.02 5.05
CA SER A 30 6.00 17.88 5.94
C SER A 30 4.51 17.56 5.97
N ARG A 31 4.08 16.48 5.31
CA ARG A 31 2.67 16.09 5.21
C ARG A 31 1.80 17.16 4.56
N SER A 32 2.33 17.84 3.55
CA SER A 32 1.64 18.93 2.87
C SER A 32 1.23 18.60 1.42
N ASP A 33 1.37 17.34 0.99
CA ASP A 33 0.88 16.91 -0.32
C ASP A 33 -0.65 16.70 -0.28
N PRO A 34 -1.45 17.59 -0.91
CA PRO A 34 -2.90 17.55 -0.71
C PRO A 34 -3.56 16.31 -1.34
N THR A 35 -3.02 15.81 -2.43
CA THR A 35 -3.58 14.63 -3.10
C THR A 35 -3.35 13.36 -2.29
N THR A 36 -2.18 13.21 -1.67
CA THR A 36 -1.89 12.09 -0.75
C THR A 36 -2.82 12.12 0.46
N LEU A 37 -2.99 13.29 1.08
CA LEU A 37 -3.90 13.44 2.22
C LEU A 37 -5.34 13.12 1.85
N LEU A 38 -5.78 13.55 0.68
CA LEU A 38 -7.13 13.24 0.18
C LEU A 38 -7.32 11.73 -0.02
N LEU A 39 -6.32 11.04 -0.57
CA LEU A 39 -6.35 9.59 -0.74
C LEU A 39 -6.45 8.87 0.61
N GLU A 40 -5.60 9.25 1.55
CA GLU A 40 -5.59 8.65 2.89
C GLU A 40 -6.94 8.81 3.58
N ASN A 41 -7.52 10.00 3.54
CA ASN A 41 -8.83 10.27 4.13
C ASN A 41 -9.94 9.45 3.47
N LYS A 42 -9.95 9.36 2.15
CA LYS A 42 -10.95 8.56 1.41
C LYS A 42 -10.87 7.08 1.74
N VAL A 43 -9.67 6.54 1.85
CA VAL A 43 -9.47 5.12 2.17
C VAL A 43 -9.87 4.84 3.62
N ALA A 44 -9.51 5.71 4.55
CA ALA A 44 -9.92 5.58 5.95
C ALA A 44 -11.45 5.58 6.07
N GLU A 45 -12.14 6.51 5.42
CA GLU A 45 -13.60 6.59 5.40
C GLU A 45 -14.22 5.35 4.77
N LEU A 46 -13.73 4.92 3.60
CA LEU A 46 -14.25 3.76 2.89
C LEU A 46 -14.16 2.47 3.73
N LEU A 47 -13.10 2.32 4.49
CA LEU A 47 -12.85 1.13 5.30
C LEU A 47 -13.35 1.28 6.75
N GLY A 48 -13.91 2.41 7.13
CA GLY A 48 -14.39 2.67 8.48
C GLY A 48 -13.26 2.69 9.52
N LYS A 49 -12.08 3.16 9.14
CA LYS A 49 -10.90 3.26 10.01
C LYS A 49 -10.64 4.71 10.40
N GLU A 50 -9.94 4.90 11.50
CA GLU A 50 -9.60 6.24 11.99
C GLU A 50 -8.64 6.95 11.03
N GLU A 51 -7.64 6.23 10.54
CA GLU A 51 -6.62 6.77 9.66
C GLU A 51 -6.17 5.74 8.62
N ALA A 52 -5.54 6.22 7.58
CA ALA A 52 -4.84 5.41 6.58
C ALA A 52 -3.52 6.10 6.24
N VAL A 53 -2.55 5.33 5.80
CA VAL A 53 -1.22 5.82 5.40
C VAL A 53 -0.91 5.34 4.01
N PHE A 54 -0.55 6.25 3.13
CA PHE A 54 -0.04 5.90 1.80
C PHE A 54 1.43 5.50 1.89
N LEU A 55 1.76 4.37 1.25
CA LEU A 55 3.12 3.87 1.12
C LEU A 55 3.43 3.60 -0.35
N PRO A 56 4.68 3.80 -0.79
CA PRO A 56 5.02 3.77 -2.21
C PRO A 56 4.98 2.38 -2.85
N SER A 57 4.91 1.31 -2.08
CA SER A 57 4.80 -0.04 -2.63
C SER A 57 3.99 -0.98 -1.74
N GLY A 58 3.33 -1.95 -2.36
CA GLY A 58 2.61 -3.00 -1.62
C GLY A 58 3.54 -3.87 -0.78
N THR A 59 4.76 -4.11 -1.25
CA THR A 59 5.78 -4.85 -0.51
C THR A 59 6.11 -4.15 0.82
N MET A 60 6.28 -2.84 0.79
CA MET A 60 6.49 -2.04 2.00
C MET A 60 5.28 -2.07 2.93
N CYS A 61 4.06 -2.01 2.38
CA CYS A 61 2.83 -2.14 3.15
C CYS A 61 2.78 -3.46 3.91
N ASN A 62 3.08 -4.57 3.23
CA ASN A 62 3.07 -5.89 3.85
C ASN A 62 4.11 -6.01 4.96
N LEU A 63 5.32 -5.53 4.71
CA LEU A 63 6.40 -5.55 5.70
C LEU A 63 6.02 -4.77 6.96
N ILE A 64 5.53 -3.55 6.80
CA ILE A 64 5.11 -2.71 7.92
C ILE A 64 3.90 -3.33 8.63
N GLY A 65 2.91 -3.82 7.87
CA GLY A 65 1.72 -4.46 8.44
C GLY A 65 2.06 -5.65 9.34
N VAL A 66 3.02 -6.47 8.93
CA VAL A 66 3.50 -7.57 9.77
C VAL A 66 4.26 -7.03 10.98
N ALA A 67 5.19 -6.09 10.77
CA ALA A 67 6.06 -5.57 11.81
C ALA A 67 5.30 -4.91 12.97
N ILE A 68 4.23 -4.16 12.68
CA ILE A 68 3.45 -3.47 13.72
C ILE A 68 2.50 -4.40 14.49
N ASN A 69 2.22 -5.60 13.95
CA ASN A 69 1.30 -6.56 14.55
C ASN A 69 2.02 -7.74 15.20
N THR A 70 3.34 -7.80 15.13
CA THR A 70 4.12 -8.92 15.67
C THR A 70 5.31 -8.43 16.48
N SER A 71 5.82 -9.33 17.31
CA SER A 71 7.06 -9.15 18.05
C SER A 71 8.04 -10.27 17.67
N PRO A 72 9.36 -10.08 17.89
CA PRO A 72 10.33 -11.15 17.66
C PRO A 72 9.94 -12.44 18.40
N GLY A 73 9.96 -13.56 17.67
CA GLY A 73 9.54 -14.86 18.19
C GLY A 73 8.10 -15.26 17.87
N ASP A 74 7.29 -14.33 17.39
CA ASP A 74 5.92 -14.62 16.97
C ASP A 74 5.91 -15.47 15.69
N VAL A 75 4.84 -16.26 15.55
CA VAL A 75 4.63 -17.10 14.37
C VAL A 75 3.68 -16.38 13.41
N VAL A 76 4.10 -16.24 12.16
CA VAL A 76 3.29 -15.66 11.09
C VAL A 76 2.96 -16.76 10.07
N MET A 77 1.68 -16.94 9.79
CA MET A 77 1.19 -17.92 8.81
C MET A 77 0.98 -17.22 7.47
N LEU A 78 1.68 -17.67 6.44
CA LEU A 78 1.63 -17.09 5.10
C LEU A 78 1.40 -18.20 4.07
N GLU A 79 0.86 -17.79 2.91
CA GLU A 79 0.84 -18.64 1.72
C GLU A 79 2.29 -18.88 1.24
N SER A 80 2.58 -20.10 0.75
CA SER A 80 3.96 -20.52 0.45
C SER A 80 4.66 -19.73 -0.67
N ASN A 81 3.89 -19.09 -1.56
CA ASN A 81 4.41 -18.27 -2.64
C ASN A 81 4.36 -16.78 -2.34
N ALA A 82 3.99 -16.38 -1.13
CA ALA A 82 3.92 -14.96 -0.77
C ALA A 82 5.28 -14.29 -0.92
N VAL A 83 5.29 -13.08 -1.49
CA VAL A 83 6.52 -12.29 -1.68
C VAL A 83 7.22 -12.03 -0.35
N SER A 84 6.47 -11.80 0.72
CA SER A 84 7.00 -11.59 2.07
C SER A 84 7.79 -12.81 2.59
N TYR A 85 7.43 -14.01 2.14
CA TYR A 85 8.15 -15.23 2.50
C TYR A 85 9.36 -15.47 1.59
N THR A 86 9.23 -15.22 0.28
CA THR A 86 10.24 -15.59 -0.71
C THR A 86 11.31 -14.53 -0.93
N HIS A 87 11.01 -13.25 -0.74
CA HIS A 87 11.89 -12.13 -1.13
C HIS A 87 12.19 -11.15 0.00
N LEU A 88 11.49 -11.22 1.11
CA LEU A 88 11.70 -10.32 2.25
C LEU A 88 12.29 -11.07 3.43
N THR A 89 13.23 -10.42 4.09
CA THR A 89 13.75 -10.87 5.38
C THR A 89 12.96 -10.14 6.46
N LEU A 90 12.06 -10.85 7.14
CA LEU A 90 11.39 -10.33 8.31
C LEU A 90 12.33 -10.36 9.51
N PRO A 91 12.17 -9.45 10.49
CA PRO A 91 12.94 -9.52 11.72
C PRO A 91 12.70 -10.87 12.39
N THR A 92 13.75 -11.67 12.51
CA THR A 92 13.73 -12.93 13.26
C THR A 92 14.47 -12.75 14.56
N THR A 93 14.01 -13.42 15.55
CA THR A 93 14.74 -13.48 16.81
C THR A 93 15.99 -14.31 16.69
#